data_0b422ed23da3e95218db42089af15667
#
_entry.id   0b422ed23da3e95218db42089af15667
#
_cell.length_a   1.000
_cell.length_b   1.000
_cell.length_c   1.000
_cell.angle_alpha   90.00
_cell.angle_beta   90.00
_cell.angle_gamma   90.00
#
_symmetry.space_group_name_H-M   'P 1'
#
loop_
_entity.id
_entity.type
_entity.pdbx_description
1 polymer ?
#
loop_
_entity_poly.entity_id
_entity_poly.type
_entity_poly.pdbx_seq_one_letter_code
_entity_poly.pdbx_strand_id
1 'polypeptide(L)'
;MMDNKRIGTYFERKMCNLLNNQGWWAHFIEPKQNGSQPFDLIAVKNGRALAIDCKTCVNSRFSMDRLEDNQICAFEKWLRCGNDMPYIAVEHKDDIYMIPYDYLKNNKSVKLEDLQWAKWGVLPV
;
A
#
# COMPACT_ATOMS: atom_id res chain seq x y z
N MET A 1 21.89 -11.91 2.31
CA MET A 1 20.99 -10.78 2.66
C MET A 1 20.37 -10.23 1.39
N MET A 2 19.07 -10.00 1.41
CA MET A 2 18.40 -9.40 0.26
C MET A 2 18.68 -7.90 0.19
N ASP A 3 18.87 -7.36 -1.03
CA ASP A 3 18.96 -5.92 -1.21
C ASP A 3 17.57 -5.28 -1.06
N ASN A 4 17.52 -3.95 -1.00
CA ASN A 4 16.26 -3.22 -0.76
C ASN A 4 15.21 -3.48 -1.84
N LYS A 5 15.64 -3.64 -3.09
CA LYS A 5 14.72 -3.92 -4.21
C LYS A 5 14.07 -5.30 -4.04
N ARG A 6 14.86 -6.31 -3.66
CA ARG A 6 14.32 -7.66 -3.43
C ARG A 6 13.37 -7.71 -2.24
N ILE A 7 13.67 -6.97 -1.19
CA ILE A 7 12.80 -6.88 -0.01
C ILE A 7 11.46 -6.28 -0.40
N GLY A 8 11.46 -5.18 -1.18
CA GLY A 8 10.24 -4.55 -1.67
C GLY A 8 9.42 -5.49 -2.53
N THR A 9 10.05 -6.17 -3.49
CA THR A 9 9.36 -7.12 -4.36
C THR A 9 8.76 -8.28 -3.56
N TYR A 10 9.48 -8.75 -2.54
CA TYR A 10 8.99 -9.83 -1.68
C TYR A 10 7.70 -9.41 -0.96
N PHE A 11 7.67 -8.21 -0.40
CA PHE A 11 6.49 -7.72 0.31
C PHE A 11 5.30 -7.53 -0.64
N GLU A 12 5.53 -6.98 -1.83
CA GLU A 12 4.49 -6.83 -2.85
C GLU A 12 3.84 -8.17 -3.17
N ARG A 13 4.64 -9.21 -3.38
CA ARG A 13 4.15 -10.56 -3.65
C ARG A 13 3.36 -11.12 -2.48
N LYS A 14 3.86 -10.91 -1.26
CA LYS A 14 3.19 -11.34 -0.04
C LYS A 14 1.80 -10.69 0.06
N MET A 15 1.70 -9.38 -0.17
CA MET A 15 0.43 -8.67 -0.14
C MET A 15 -0.53 -9.18 -1.20
N CYS A 16 -0.04 -9.39 -2.41
CA CYS A 16 -0.85 -9.92 -3.50
C CYS A 16 -1.44 -11.27 -3.12
N ASN A 17 -0.63 -12.17 -2.56
CA ASN A 17 -1.08 -13.48 -2.13
C ASN A 17 -2.10 -13.41 -0.99
N LEU A 18 -1.88 -12.55 -0.02
CA LEU A 18 -2.82 -12.36 1.09
C LEU A 18 -4.19 -11.88 0.60
N LEU A 19 -4.19 -10.93 -0.31
CA LEU A 19 -5.43 -10.40 -0.89
C LEU A 19 -6.17 -11.49 -1.68
N ASN A 20 -5.46 -12.23 -2.52
CA ASN A 20 -6.07 -13.31 -3.29
C ASN A 20 -6.63 -14.39 -2.37
N ASN A 21 -5.93 -14.72 -1.27
CA ASN A 21 -6.41 -15.71 -0.30
C ASN A 21 -7.68 -15.24 0.42
N GLN A 22 -7.93 -13.94 0.47
CA GLN A 22 -9.13 -13.38 1.09
C GLN A 22 -10.24 -13.08 0.08
N GLY A 23 -10.11 -13.59 -1.12
CA GLY A 23 -11.16 -13.47 -2.13
C GLY A 23 -11.09 -12.25 -3.01
N TRP A 24 -10.03 -11.46 -2.93
CA TRP A 24 -9.78 -10.36 -3.86
C TRP A 24 -9.15 -10.89 -5.14
N TRP A 25 -9.47 -10.29 -6.26
CA TRP A 25 -8.69 -10.44 -7.49
C TRP A 25 -7.60 -9.38 -7.43
N ALA A 26 -6.36 -9.81 -7.14
CA ALA A 26 -5.25 -8.88 -6.93
C ALA A 26 -4.12 -9.17 -7.90
N HIS A 27 -3.55 -8.10 -8.46
CA HIS A 27 -2.45 -8.18 -9.41
C HIS A 27 -1.42 -7.09 -9.18
N PHE A 28 -0.17 -7.41 -9.50
CA PHE A 28 0.89 -6.40 -9.55
C PHE A 28 0.73 -5.52 -10.76
N ILE A 29 1.14 -4.28 -10.61
CA ILE A 29 1.43 -3.44 -11.76
C ILE A 29 2.92 -3.56 -12.03
N GLU A 30 3.26 -4.13 -13.20
CA GLU A 30 4.65 -4.34 -13.56
C GLU A 30 5.42 -3.03 -13.61
N PRO A 31 6.64 -2.99 -13.03
CA PRO A 31 7.48 -1.78 -13.10
C PRO A 31 7.81 -1.46 -14.56
N LYS A 32 7.64 -0.21 -14.94
CA LYS A 32 8.10 0.28 -16.24
C LYS A 32 9.61 0.50 -16.19
N GLN A 33 10.27 0.46 -17.36
CA GLN A 33 11.71 0.66 -17.45
C GLN A 33 12.16 1.99 -16.85
N ASN A 34 11.32 3.01 -16.92
CA ASN A 34 11.62 4.34 -16.37
C ASN A 34 11.18 4.51 -14.92
N GLY A 35 10.68 3.44 -14.27
CA GLY A 35 10.28 3.48 -12.88
C GLY A 35 9.04 4.30 -12.57
N SER A 36 8.19 4.57 -13.56
CA SER A 36 7.05 5.48 -13.41
C SER A 36 5.71 4.75 -13.20
N GLN A 37 5.72 3.54 -12.61
CA GLN A 37 4.45 2.88 -12.29
C GLN A 37 3.67 3.70 -11.25
N PRO A 38 2.33 3.68 -11.33
CA PRO A 38 1.51 4.53 -10.45
C PRO A 38 1.48 4.07 -8.99
N PHE A 39 1.37 2.77 -8.77
CA PHE A 39 1.38 2.11 -7.46
C PHE A 39 1.62 0.62 -7.72
N ASP A 40 1.71 -0.19 -6.66
CA ASP A 40 2.20 -1.57 -6.80
C ASP A 40 1.13 -2.59 -7.14
N LEU A 41 -0.06 -2.46 -6.56
CA LEU A 41 -1.11 -3.48 -6.68
C LEU A 41 -2.45 -2.85 -6.98
N ILE A 42 -3.27 -3.61 -7.73
CA ILE A 42 -4.70 -3.34 -7.83
C ILE A 42 -5.44 -4.58 -7.32
N ALA A 43 -6.51 -4.37 -6.54
CA ALA A 43 -7.31 -5.46 -6.00
C ALA A 43 -8.79 -5.15 -6.18
N VAL A 44 -9.55 -6.13 -6.68
CA VAL A 44 -10.96 -5.94 -6.99
C VAL A 44 -11.78 -7.04 -6.32
N LYS A 45 -12.89 -6.64 -5.68
CA LYS A 45 -13.81 -7.58 -5.03
C LYS A 45 -15.17 -6.93 -4.87
N ASN A 46 -16.22 -7.63 -5.27
CA ASN A 46 -17.61 -7.19 -5.07
C ASN A 46 -17.89 -5.77 -5.59
N GLY A 47 -17.35 -5.44 -6.76
CA GLY A 47 -17.55 -4.14 -7.38
C GLY A 47 -16.69 -3.03 -6.79
N ARG A 48 -15.80 -3.34 -5.86
CA ARG A 48 -14.86 -2.37 -5.28
C ARG A 48 -13.48 -2.58 -5.84
N ALA A 49 -12.77 -1.49 -6.08
CA ALA A 49 -11.39 -1.52 -6.57
C ALA A 49 -10.50 -0.76 -5.59
N LEU A 50 -9.38 -1.39 -5.22
CA LEU A 50 -8.40 -0.80 -4.32
C LEU A 50 -7.09 -0.58 -5.09
N ALA A 51 -6.49 0.59 -4.90
CA ALA A 51 -5.14 0.89 -5.32
C ALA A 51 -4.25 0.83 -4.08
N ILE A 52 -3.17 0.06 -4.16
CA ILE A 52 -2.32 -0.20 -2.99
C ILE A 52 -0.85 -0.01 -3.37
N ASP A 53 -0.15 0.82 -2.60
CA ASP A 53 1.29 0.93 -2.67
C ASP A 53 1.90 0.23 -1.48
N CYS A 54 2.97 -0.55 -1.69
CA CYS A 54 3.60 -1.37 -0.67
C CYS A 54 4.93 -0.76 -0.25
N LYS A 55 5.11 -0.57 1.04
CA LYS A 55 6.36 -0.04 1.62
C LYS A 55 6.79 -0.91 2.79
N THR A 56 8.09 -1.03 2.99
CA THR A 56 8.65 -1.62 4.20
C THR A 56 9.21 -0.52 5.07
N CYS A 57 9.07 -0.67 6.39
CA CYS A 57 9.48 0.36 7.32
C CYS A 57 10.22 -0.28 8.50
N VAL A 58 11.49 0.08 8.68
CA VAL A 58 12.30 -0.42 9.79
C VAL A 58 11.94 0.31 11.08
N ASN A 59 11.76 1.61 10.98
CA ASN A 59 11.44 2.47 12.13
C ASN A 59 9.95 2.41 12.46
N SER A 60 9.58 2.81 13.66
CA SER A 60 8.18 2.84 14.07
C SER A 60 7.39 3.97 13.43
N ARG A 61 8.05 4.94 12.82
CA ARG A 61 7.39 6.11 12.23
C ARG A 61 7.45 6.05 10.72
N PHE A 62 6.31 6.25 10.08
CA PHE A 62 6.18 6.25 8.62
C PHE A 62 5.72 7.62 8.15
N SER A 63 6.42 8.17 7.14
CA SER A 63 6.22 9.54 6.70
C SER A 63 5.63 9.60 5.28
N MET A 64 4.83 10.61 5.02
CA MET A 64 4.24 10.89 3.70
C MET A 64 5.31 11.05 2.62
N ASP A 65 6.50 11.53 2.97
CA ASP A 65 7.58 11.72 1.99
C ASP A 65 8.19 10.41 1.49
N ARG A 66 7.76 9.26 2.03
CA ARG A 66 8.10 7.96 1.47
C ARG A 66 7.37 7.68 0.16
N LEU A 67 6.32 8.43 -0.15
CA LEU A 67 5.62 8.33 -1.44
C LEU A 67 6.31 9.21 -2.46
N GLU A 68 6.51 8.67 -3.66
CA GLU A 68 7.07 9.42 -4.78
C GLU A 68 5.99 10.29 -5.43
N ASP A 69 6.41 11.32 -6.15
CA ASP A 69 5.47 12.25 -6.79
C ASP A 69 4.52 11.55 -7.77
N ASN A 70 5.04 10.58 -8.54
CA ASN A 70 4.20 9.82 -9.46
C ASN A 70 3.16 8.98 -8.72
N GLN A 71 3.47 8.47 -7.53
CA GLN A 71 2.52 7.71 -6.71
C GLN A 71 1.41 8.63 -6.18
N ILE A 72 1.80 9.80 -5.69
CA ILE A 72 0.84 10.80 -5.21
C ILE A 72 -0.08 11.23 -6.36
N CYS A 73 0.48 11.54 -7.52
CA CYS A 73 -0.31 11.92 -8.70
C CYS A 73 -1.29 10.82 -9.09
N ALA A 74 -0.87 9.57 -9.05
CA ALA A 74 -1.72 8.43 -9.39
C ALA A 74 -2.87 8.28 -8.40
N PHE A 75 -2.61 8.41 -7.11
CA PHE A 75 -3.65 8.31 -6.07
C PHE A 75 -4.66 9.46 -6.19
N GLU A 76 -4.18 10.67 -6.45
CA GLU A 76 -5.08 11.82 -6.63
C GLU A 76 -5.98 11.63 -7.85
N LYS A 77 -5.41 11.13 -8.96
CA LYS A 77 -6.20 10.85 -10.16
C LYS A 77 -7.21 9.72 -9.92
N TRP A 78 -6.79 8.67 -9.22
CA TRP A 78 -7.66 7.55 -8.85
C TRP A 78 -8.90 8.04 -8.09
N LEU A 79 -8.69 8.93 -7.13
CA LEU A 79 -9.80 9.52 -6.35
C LEU A 79 -10.69 10.41 -7.22
N ARG A 80 -10.11 11.20 -8.11
CA ARG A 80 -10.89 12.07 -9.02
C ARG A 80 -11.75 11.25 -9.98
N CYS A 81 -11.35 10.01 -10.27
CA CYS A 81 -12.16 9.10 -11.09
C CYS A 81 -13.34 8.47 -10.32
N GLY A 82 -13.49 8.80 -9.04
CA GLY A 82 -14.61 8.32 -8.24
C GLY A 82 -14.41 6.95 -7.61
N ASN A 83 -13.17 6.51 -7.49
CA ASN A 83 -12.85 5.21 -6.89
C ASN A 83 -12.70 5.31 -5.37
N ASP A 84 -12.65 4.14 -4.71
CA ASP A 84 -12.44 4.05 -3.27
C ASP A 84 -11.07 4.58 -2.86
N MET A 85 -10.94 4.89 -1.57
CA MET A 85 -9.69 5.39 -0.99
C MET A 85 -8.53 4.44 -1.27
N PRO A 86 -7.40 4.93 -1.82
CA PRO A 86 -6.19 4.13 -1.95
C PRO A 86 -5.55 3.86 -0.58
N TYR A 87 -4.72 2.83 -0.52
CA TYR A 87 -4.03 2.44 0.70
C TYR A 87 -2.53 2.34 0.49
N ILE A 88 -1.79 2.64 1.54
CA ILE A 88 -0.38 2.30 1.64
C ILE A 88 -0.30 1.10 2.59
N ALA A 89 0.17 -0.03 2.08
CA ALA A 89 0.42 -1.21 2.90
C ALA A 89 1.85 -1.12 3.41
N VAL A 90 2.01 -1.00 4.72
CA VAL A 90 3.33 -0.83 5.34
C VAL A 90 3.66 -2.05 6.18
N GLU A 91 4.74 -2.74 5.85
CA GLU A 91 5.25 -3.85 6.66
C GLU A 91 6.27 -3.33 7.66
N HIS A 92 6.05 -3.64 8.93
CA HIS A 92 6.92 -3.26 10.03
C HIS A 92 6.91 -4.38 11.07
N LYS A 93 8.06 -4.99 11.35
CA LYS A 93 8.19 -6.05 12.38
C LYS A 93 7.15 -7.15 12.21
N ASP A 94 7.06 -7.75 11.05
CA ASP A 94 6.12 -8.83 10.73
C ASP A 94 4.64 -8.43 10.74
N ASP A 95 4.30 -7.20 11.10
CA ASP A 95 2.94 -6.67 11.02
C ASP A 95 2.75 -5.86 9.74
N ILE A 96 1.52 -5.86 9.24
CA ILE A 96 1.14 -5.10 8.06
C ILE A 96 0.08 -4.09 8.46
N TYR A 97 0.30 -2.82 8.11
CA TYR A 97 -0.64 -1.73 8.37
C TYR A 97 -1.19 -1.22 7.05
N MET A 98 -2.53 -1.22 6.92
CA MET A 98 -3.21 -0.69 5.73
C MET A 98 -3.62 0.74 6.03
N ILE A 99 -2.78 1.68 5.63
CA ILE A 99 -2.98 3.10 5.97
C ILE A 99 -3.74 3.77 4.83
N PRO A 100 -4.93 4.33 5.09
CA PRO A 100 -5.62 5.10 4.06
C PRO A 100 -4.78 6.29 3.60
N TYR A 101 -4.76 6.53 2.31
CA TYR A 101 -3.95 7.61 1.74
C TYR A 101 -4.28 8.97 2.34
N ASP A 102 -5.56 9.30 2.52
CA ASP A 102 -5.96 10.59 3.07
C ASP A 102 -5.50 10.75 4.53
N TYR A 103 -5.50 9.67 5.30
CA TYR A 103 -5.00 9.71 6.68
C TYR A 103 -3.52 10.07 6.72
N LEU A 104 -2.72 9.41 5.87
CA LEU A 104 -1.29 9.71 5.80
C LEU A 104 -1.04 11.13 5.30
N LYS A 105 -1.78 11.55 4.28
CA LYS A 105 -1.65 12.88 3.70
C LYS A 105 -1.97 13.97 4.73
N ASN A 106 -3.02 13.78 5.52
CA ASN A 106 -3.45 14.77 6.51
C ASN A 106 -2.54 14.83 7.73
N ASN A 107 -1.97 13.70 8.14
CA ASN A 107 -1.11 13.63 9.31
C ASN A 107 0.37 13.84 8.98
N LYS A 108 0.76 13.66 7.72
CA LYS A 108 2.12 13.78 7.17
C LYS A 108 3.10 12.76 7.70
N SER A 109 2.99 12.33 8.95
CA SER A 109 3.81 11.31 9.57
C SER A 109 2.97 10.59 10.61
N VAL A 110 3.11 9.28 10.71
CA VAL A 110 2.31 8.46 11.62
C VAL A 110 3.22 7.52 12.39
N LYS A 111 2.85 7.24 13.63
CA LYS A 111 3.51 6.24 14.46
C LYS A 111 2.73 4.94 14.32
N LEU A 112 3.37 3.90 13.76
CA LEU A 112 2.68 2.67 13.40
C LEU A 112 2.01 2.00 14.59
N GLU A 113 2.65 2.02 15.76
CA GLU A 113 2.09 1.40 16.96
C GLU A 113 0.75 2.03 17.38
N ASP A 114 0.49 3.27 16.99
CA ASP A 114 -0.77 3.95 17.29
C ASP A 114 -1.88 3.57 16.29
N LEU A 115 -1.55 2.82 15.22
CA LEU A 115 -2.48 2.48 14.15
C LEU A 115 -2.96 1.03 14.25
N GLN A 116 -3.36 0.60 15.45
CA GLN A 116 -3.85 -0.78 15.62
C GLN A 116 -5.10 -1.06 14.78
N TRP A 117 -5.93 -0.03 14.56
CA TRP A 117 -7.12 -0.14 13.71
C TRP A 117 -6.80 -0.42 12.25
N ALA A 118 -5.59 -0.10 11.78
CA ALA A 118 -5.17 -0.30 10.39
C ALA A 118 -4.41 -1.62 10.20
N LYS A 119 -4.15 -2.36 11.27
CA LYS A 119 -3.36 -3.58 11.22
C LYS A 119 -4.11 -4.67 10.46
N TRP A 120 -3.39 -5.34 9.53
CA TRP A 120 -3.97 -6.43 8.74
C TRP A 120 -4.49 -7.53 9.65
N GLY A 121 -5.69 -8.04 9.34
CA GLY A 121 -6.35 -9.06 10.18
C GLY A 121 -7.28 -8.46 11.23
N VAL A 122 -7.16 -7.17 11.53
CA VAL A 122 -8.06 -6.45 12.43
C VAL A 122 -9.16 -5.75 11.62
N LEU A 123 -8.87 -5.40 10.37
CA LEU A 123 -9.81 -4.71 9.49
C LEU A 123 -10.97 -5.64 9.12
N PRO A 124 -12.21 -5.12 9.08
CA PRO A 124 -13.34 -5.89 8.55
C PRO A 124 -13.06 -6.23 7.09
N VAL A 125 -13.23 -7.47 6.75
CA VAL A 125 -12.97 -7.98 5.40
C VAL A 125 -14.23 -7.91 4.56
#